data_b522ee13e05649d3276c4052c540d126
#
_entry.id   b522ee13e05649d3276c4052c540d126
#
_cell.length_a   1.000
_cell.length_b   1.000
_cell.length_c   1.000
_cell.angle_alpha   90.00
_cell.angle_beta   90.00
_cell.angle_gamma   90.00
#
_symmetry.space_group_name_H-M   'P 1'
#
loop_
_entity.id
_entity.type
_entity.pdbx_description
1 polymer ?
#
loop_
_entity_poly.entity_id
_entity_poly.type
_entity_poly.pdbx_seq_one_letter_code
_entity_poly.pdbx_strand_id
1 'polypeptide(L)'
;MWIIVYFCIVITTLAHSTDKSNRGAVVGGKQLDGFIGILKNLALSVGINESCIYTKNNYLPGYFRSSKDWDFIILTPSNKLLVAIELKSQVGSYGNNFNNRTEEALGSAIDFWTAFRKEQFPHQEAPWLGYMMITEM
;
A
#
# COMPACT_ATOMS: atom_id res chain seq x y z
N MET A 1 18.62 2.29 -14.46
CA MET A 1 17.70 2.88 -13.44
C MET A 1 17.10 1.74 -12.62
N TRP A 2 17.44 1.67 -11.35
CA TRP A 2 17.02 0.60 -10.44
C TRP A 2 15.57 0.84 -10.03
N ILE A 3 14.73 -0.22 -10.08
CA ILE A 3 13.39 -0.19 -9.51
C ILE A 3 13.58 -0.31 -7.99
N ILE A 4 13.42 0.77 -7.26
CA ILE A 4 13.46 0.72 -5.81
C ILE A 4 12.03 0.48 -5.33
N VAL A 5 11.75 -0.76 -4.93
CA VAL A 5 10.54 -1.12 -4.21
C VAL A 5 10.92 -1.23 -2.75
N TYR A 6 10.38 -0.35 -1.91
CA TYR A 6 10.53 -0.48 -0.48
C TYR A 6 9.54 -1.53 0.02
N PHE A 7 10.05 -2.69 0.39
CA PHE A 7 9.27 -3.75 0.98
C PHE A 7 9.40 -3.64 2.50
N CYS A 8 8.33 -3.28 3.19
CA CYS A 8 8.30 -3.28 4.65
C CYS A 8 7.36 -4.38 5.13
N ILE A 9 7.90 -5.35 5.87
CA ILE A 9 7.10 -6.35 6.59
C ILE A 9 6.96 -5.86 8.02
N VAL A 10 5.74 -5.53 8.41
CA VAL A 10 5.43 -5.21 9.80
C VAL A 10 4.83 -6.45 10.44
N ILE A 11 5.53 -6.99 11.45
CA ILE A 11 5.07 -8.14 12.22
C ILE A 11 4.41 -7.59 13.48
N THR A 12 3.11 -7.85 13.62
CA THR A 12 2.39 -7.51 14.86
C THR A 12 2.02 -8.78 15.59
N THR A 13 2.39 -8.87 16.87
CA THR A 13 1.93 -9.92 17.75
C THR A 13 0.54 -9.55 18.23
N LEU A 14 -0.48 -10.26 17.79
CA LEU A 14 -1.84 -10.14 18.30
C LEU A 14 -2.10 -11.24 19.31
N ALA A 15 -2.78 -10.89 20.40
CA ALA A 15 -3.24 -11.87 21.38
C ALA A 15 -4.13 -12.92 20.69
N HIS A 16 -3.82 -14.18 20.93
CA HIS A 16 -4.50 -15.35 20.40
C HIS A 16 -6.00 -15.31 20.70
N SER A 17 -6.83 -15.11 19.68
CA SER A 17 -8.25 -15.40 19.76
C SER A 17 -8.52 -16.70 19.02
N THR A 18 -8.98 -17.72 19.72
CA THR A 18 -9.22 -19.10 19.26
C THR A 18 -10.47 -19.26 18.41
N ASP A 19 -11.00 -18.24 17.78
CA ASP A 19 -12.26 -18.30 17.04
C ASP A 19 -12.05 -18.31 15.53
N LYS A 20 -12.23 -19.48 14.93
CA LYS A 20 -11.97 -19.83 13.51
C LYS A 20 -13.11 -19.42 12.54
N SER A 21 -13.94 -18.45 12.85
CA SER A 21 -15.02 -18.03 11.97
C SER A 21 -14.72 -16.71 11.26
N ASN A 22 -15.53 -16.31 10.28
CA ASN A 22 -15.48 -15.08 9.43
C ASN A 22 -14.95 -13.77 10.05
N ARG A 23 -14.53 -13.79 11.31
CA ARG A 23 -13.92 -12.68 12.05
C ARG A 23 -12.52 -12.30 11.51
N GLY A 24 -11.79 -13.23 10.89
CA GLY A 24 -10.44 -12.97 10.37
C GLY A 24 -10.41 -11.86 9.33
N ALA A 25 -11.36 -11.81 8.40
CA ALA A 25 -11.44 -10.76 7.39
C ALA A 25 -11.82 -9.40 7.98
N VAL A 26 -12.74 -9.39 8.98
CA VAL A 26 -13.16 -8.16 9.68
C VAL A 26 -12.03 -7.62 10.57
N VAL A 27 -11.29 -8.50 11.24
CA VAL A 27 -10.13 -8.12 12.06
C VAL A 27 -9.00 -7.59 11.18
N GLY A 28 -8.72 -8.23 10.03
CA GLY A 28 -7.73 -7.76 9.05
C GLY A 28 -8.04 -6.36 8.52
N GLY A 29 -9.30 -6.08 8.19
CA GLY A 29 -9.74 -4.75 7.76
C GLY A 29 -9.53 -3.68 8.83
N LYS A 30 -9.90 -3.95 10.08
CA LYS A 30 -9.69 -3.01 11.20
C LYS A 30 -8.21 -2.75 11.49
N GLN A 31 -7.35 -3.75 11.29
CA GLN A 31 -5.90 -3.58 11.44
C GLN A 31 -5.34 -2.64 10.36
N LEU A 32 -5.74 -2.83 9.11
CA LEU A 32 -5.34 -1.95 8.01
C LEU A 32 -5.79 -0.51 8.24
N ASP A 33 -7.02 -0.29 8.75
CA ASP A 33 -7.52 1.04 9.13
C ASP A 33 -6.62 1.70 10.19
N GLY A 34 -6.17 0.93 11.19
CA GLY A 34 -5.22 1.41 12.19
C GLY A 34 -3.89 1.85 11.59
N PHE A 35 -3.34 1.09 10.64
CA PHE A 35 -2.11 1.44 9.92
C PHE A 35 -2.28 2.66 9.02
N ILE A 36 -3.40 2.79 8.34
CA ILE A 36 -3.73 4.00 7.56
C ILE A 36 -3.72 5.22 8.48
N GLY A 37 -4.28 5.10 9.69
CA GLY A 37 -4.25 6.15 10.71
C GLY A 37 -2.82 6.54 11.12
N ILE A 38 -1.94 5.57 11.33
CA ILE A 38 -0.53 5.80 11.65
C ILE A 38 0.18 6.52 10.50
N LEU A 39 0.03 6.04 9.27
CA LEU A 39 0.62 6.67 8.08
C LEU A 39 0.14 8.12 7.90
N LYS A 40 -1.15 8.35 8.11
CA LYS A 40 -1.73 9.70 8.07
C LYS A 40 -1.13 10.61 9.13
N ASN A 41 -1.04 10.15 10.39
CA ASN A 41 -0.46 10.92 11.47
C ASN A 41 1.02 11.22 11.22
N LEU A 42 1.78 10.26 10.69
CA LEU A 42 3.17 10.45 10.31
C LEU A 42 3.28 11.54 9.21
N ALA A 43 2.49 11.47 8.16
CA ALA A 43 2.49 12.46 7.09
C ALA A 43 2.16 13.87 7.62
N LEU A 44 1.16 13.99 8.49
CA LEU A 44 0.82 15.26 9.14
C LEU A 44 1.97 15.78 10.02
N SER A 45 2.64 14.91 10.77
CA SER A 45 3.75 15.29 11.68
C SER A 45 4.97 15.87 10.94
N VAL A 46 5.17 15.49 9.69
CA VAL A 46 6.24 16.04 8.84
C VAL A 46 5.78 17.21 7.96
N GLY A 47 4.57 17.75 8.23
CA GLY A 47 4.07 18.96 7.60
C GLY A 47 3.31 18.75 6.28
N ILE A 48 2.94 17.51 5.93
CA ILE A 48 2.04 17.28 4.79
C ILE A 48 0.64 17.76 5.13
N ASN A 49 0.04 18.56 4.26
CA ASN A 49 -1.33 19.02 4.46
C ASN A 49 -2.32 17.85 4.34
N GLU A 50 -3.32 17.82 5.20
CA GLU A 50 -4.35 16.78 5.20
C GLU A 50 -5.06 16.65 3.84
N SER A 51 -5.31 17.76 3.15
CA SER A 51 -5.91 17.79 1.82
C SER A 51 -5.08 17.12 0.72
N CYS A 52 -3.81 16.82 1.00
CA CYS A 52 -2.90 16.10 0.10
C CYS A 52 -2.85 14.59 0.36
N ILE A 53 -3.53 14.09 1.41
CA ILE A 53 -3.51 12.70 1.85
C ILE A 53 -4.83 12.04 1.46
N TYR A 54 -4.74 10.93 0.72
CA TYR A 54 -5.90 10.20 0.24
C TYR A 54 -5.83 8.76 0.69
N THR A 55 -6.94 8.24 1.22
CA THR A 55 -7.07 6.88 1.78
C THR A 55 -8.25 6.10 1.20
N LYS A 56 -8.92 6.65 0.20
CA LYS A 56 -10.07 6.04 -0.48
C LYS A 56 -10.16 6.51 -1.91
N ASN A 57 -10.58 5.62 -2.82
CA ASN A 57 -10.72 5.90 -4.26
C ASN A 57 -9.42 6.41 -4.88
N ASN A 58 -8.32 5.79 -4.55
CA ASN A 58 -6.95 6.21 -4.86
C ASN A 58 -6.47 5.57 -6.16
N TYR A 59 -7.21 5.74 -7.24
CA TYR A 59 -6.93 5.14 -8.54
C TYR A 59 -5.76 5.83 -9.22
N LEU A 60 -4.66 5.09 -9.41
CA LEU A 60 -3.52 5.53 -10.21
C LEU A 60 -3.48 4.74 -11.52
N PRO A 61 -3.00 5.34 -12.62
CA PRO A 61 -2.89 4.65 -13.90
C PRO A 61 -1.94 3.47 -13.81
N GLY A 62 -2.29 2.38 -14.49
CA GLY A 62 -1.41 1.24 -14.73
C GLY A 62 -0.97 1.20 -16.20
N TYR A 63 0.01 0.37 -16.51
CA TYR A 63 0.42 0.10 -17.89
C TYR A 63 -0.25 -1.15 -18.46
N PHE A 64 -0.28 -2.22 -17.67
CA PHE A 64 -0.88 -3.51 -18.05
C PHE A 64 -2.35 -3.61 -17.62
N ARG A 65 -2.84 -2.62 -16.88
CA ARG A 65 -4.24 -2.44 -16.46
C ARG A 65 -4.63 -0.98 -16.58
N SER A 66 -5.92 -0.69 -16.68
CA SER A 66 -6.40 0.70 -16.81
C SER A 66 -6.06 1.54 -15.58
N SER A 67 -6.24 0.98 -14.38
CA SER A 67 -5.92 1.64 -13.12
C SER A 67 -5.81 0.62 -11.99
N LYS A 68 -5.20 1.05 -10.87
CA LYS A 68 -5.17 0.34 -9.60
C LYS A 68 -5.57 1.27 -8.49
N ASP A 69 -6.46 0.81 -7.60
CA ASP A 69 -6.77 1.47 -6.34
C ASP A 69 -5.66 1.15 -5.32
N TRP A 70 -5.07 2.19 -4.74
CA TRP A 70 -4.00 2.09 -3.74
C TRP A 70 -4.57 2.43 -2.37
N ASP A 71 -4.07 1.83 -1.29
CA ASP A 71 -4.61 2.03 0.05
C ASP A 71 -4.28 3.41 0.63
N PHE A 72 -3.13 3.97 0.24
CA PHE A 72 -2.70 5.27 0.74
C PHE A 72 -1.87 6.00 -0.32
N ILE A 73 -2.24 7.23 -0.64
CA ILE A 73 -1.44 8.09 -1.53
C ILE A 73 -1.29 9.50 -0.96
N ILE A 74 -0.17 10.13 -1.31
CA ILE A 74 0.07 11.55 -1.04
C ILE A 74 0.32 12.25 -2.37
N LEU A 75 -0.44 13.31 -2.63
CA LEU A 75 -0.23 14.19 -3.77
C LEU A 75 0.33 15.54 -3.31
N THR A 76 1.07 16.22 -4.18
CA THR A 76 1.36 17.65 -3.99
C THR A 76 0.12 18.49 -4.22
N PRO A 77 0.09 19.78 -3.80
CA PRO A 77 -0.98 20.70 -4.17
C PRO A 77 -1.17 20.89 -5.69
N SER A 78 -0.13 20.57 -6.48
CA SER A 78 -0.18 20.56 -7.94
C SER A 78 -0.52 19.19 -8.55
N ASN A 79 -1.10 18.29 -7.77
CA ASN A 79 -1.52 16.93 -8.16
C ASN A 79 -0.38 16.02 -8.67
N LYS A 80 0.86 16.24 -8.24
CA LYS A 80 1.95 15.31 -8.50
C LYS A 80 2.01 14.26 -7.41
N LEU A 81 2.19 13.01 -7.78
CA LEU A 81 2.26 11.89 -6.83
C LEU A 81 3.60 11.92 -6.08
N LEU A 82 3.55 11.95 -4.75
CA LEU A 82 4.72 11.83 -3.87
C LEU A 82 4.90 10.42 -3.33
N VAL A 83 3.81 9.80 -2.90
CA VAL A 83 3.81 8.50 -2.22
C VAL A 83 2.63 7.67 -2.70
N ALA A 84 2.87 6.38 -2.96
CA ALA A 84 1.83 5.37 -3.12
C ALA A 84 2.17 4.15 -2.27
N ILE A 85 1.23 3.68 -1.46
CA ILE A 85 1.40 2.54 -0.55
C ILE A 85 0.25 1.57 -0.74
N GLU A 86 0.60 0.29 -0.87
CA GLU A 86 -0.31 -0.84 -0.77
C GLU A 86 -0.13 -1.51 0.58
N LEU A 87 -1.23 -1.81 1.24
CA LEU A 87 -1.28 -2.51 2.52
C LEU A 87 -1.90 -3.88 2.34
N LYS A 88 -1.32 -4.90 2.93
CA LYS A 88 -1.88 -6.25 2.96
C LYS A 88 -1.88 -6.79 4.39
N SER A 89 -2.97 -7.43 4.77
CA SER A 89 -3.08 -8.18 6.02
C SER A 89 -3.00 -9.66 5.71
N GLN A 90 -2.19 -10.40 6.47
CA GLN A 90 -2.03 -11.84 6.39
C GLN A 90 -2.37 -12.44 7.75
N VAL A 91 -3.60 -12.93 7.89
CA VAL A 91 -4.10 -13.63 9.08
C VAL A 91 -4.25 -15.12 8.73
N GLY A 92 -3.42 -15.97 9.33
CA GLY A 92 -3.41 -17.42 9.06
C GLY A 92 -2.85 -17.85 7.69
N SER A 93 -2.73 -19.15 7.45
CA SER A 93 -2.31 -19.79 6.18
C SER A 93 -1.01 -19.23 5.58
N TYR A 94 0.06 -19.21 6.37
CA TYR A 94 1.32 -18.54 6.02
C TYR A 94 2.04 -19.10 4.78
N GLY A 95 1.96 -20.41 4.51
CA GLY A 95 2.77 -21.06 3.47
C GLY A 95 2.42 -20.63 2.04
N ASN A 96 1.17 -20.80 1.62
CA ASN A 96 0.77 -20.55 0.23
C ASN A 96 0.50 -19.08 -0.06
N ASN A 97 0.07 -18.32 0.93
CA ASN A 97 -0.32 -16.92 0.71
C ASN A 97 0.87 -15.96 0.66
N PHE A 98 2.01 -16.29 1.27
CA PHE A 98 3.19 -15.43 1.24
C PHE A 98 3.73 -15.26 -0.19
N ASN A 99 3.84 -16.35 -0.94
CA ASN A 99 4.27 -16.32 -2.34
C ASN A 99 3.33 -15.46 -3.18
N ASN A 100 2.01 -15.65 -3.03
CA ASN A 100 1.01 -14.86 -3.75
C ASN A 100 1.13 -13.36 -3.43
N ARG A 101 1.36 -13.00 -2.17
CA ARG A 101 1.56 -11.60 -1.75
C ARG A 101 2.82 -11.00 -2.33
N THR A 102 3.88 -11.78 -2.42
CA THR A 102 5.13 -11.36 -3.07
C THR A 102 4.92 -11.14 -4.57
N GLU A 103 4.23 -12.04 -5.25
CA GLU A 103 3.90 -11.90 -6.67
C GLU A 103 2.98 -10.70 -6.93
N GLU A 104 1.98 -10.45 -6.09
CA GLU A 104 1.13 -9.27 -6.15
C GLU A 104 1.94 -7.97 -5.98
N ALA A 105 2.87 -7.94 -5.04
CA ALA A 105 3.74 -6.79 -4.80
C ALA A 105 4.62 -6.50 -6.01
N LEU A 106 5.29 -7.52 -6.53
CA LEU A 106 6.15 -7.41 -7.71
C LEU A 106 5.34 -7.01 -8.95
N GLY A 107 4.21 -7.66 -9.20
CA GLY A 107 3.34 -7.34 -10.32
C GLY A 107 2.81 -5.90 -10.27
N SER A 108 2.38 -5.44 -9.09
CA SER A 108 1.93 -4.06 -8.89
C SER A 108 3.04 -3.05 -9.07
N ALA A 109 4.26 -3.36 -8.60
CA ALA A 109 5.42 -2.48 -8.76
C ALA A 109 5.88 -2.41 -10.23
N ILE A 110 5.92 -3.53 -10.94
CA ILE A 110 6.28 -3.57 -12.36
C ILE A 110 5.27 -2.76 -13.19
N ASP A 111 3.98 -2.96 -12.95
CA ASP A 111 2.92 -2.23 -13.63
C ASP A 111 3.03 -0.72 -13.39
N PHE A 112 3.15 -0.30 -12.13
CA PHE A 112 3.29 1.10 -11.73
C PHE A 112 4.53 1.77 -12.36
N TRP A 113 5.70 1.16 -12.22
CA TRP A 113 6.93 1.73 -12.76
C TRP A 113 7.00 1.72 -14.29
N THR A 114 6.31 0.77 -14.93
CA THR A 114 6.16 0.77 -16.38
C THR A 114 5.25 1.90 -16.81
N ALA A 115 4.11 2.11 -16.13
CA ALA A 115 3.23 3.25 -16.37
C ALA A 115 3.95 4.59 -16.19
N PHE A 116 4.75 4.70 -15.13
CA PHE A 116 5.54 5.91 -14.86
C PHE A 116 6.55 6.19 -15.98
N ARG A 117 7.33 5.19 -16.41
CA ARG A 117 8.30 5.33 -17.52
C ARG A 117 7.65 5.57 -18.87
N LYS A 118 6.41 5.16 -19.06
CA LYS A 118 5.62 5.35 -20.29
C LYS A 118 4.74 6.60 -20.23
N GLU A 119 5.07 7.53 -19.31
CA GLU A 119 4.45 8.84 -19.20
C GLU A 119 2.92 8.81 -19.01
N GLN A 120 2.41 7.75 -18.34
CA GLN A 120 1.00 7.69 -17.95
C GLN A 120 0.68 8.63 -16.79
N PHE A 121 1.71 9.14 -16.12
CA PHE A 121 1.62 10.15 -15.07
C PHE A 121 1.98 11.54 -15.62
N PRO A 122 1.50 12.65 -15.01
CA PRO A 122 2.00 13.98 -15.31
C PRO A 122 3.53 14.04 -15.16
N HIS A 123 4.19 14.90 -15.94
CA HIS A 123 5.63 15.06 -15.82
C HIS A 123 6.03 15.50 -14.40
N GLN A 124 6.77 14.62 -13.70
CA GLN A 124 7.13 14.77 -12.30
C GLN A 124 8.38 13.97 -11.92
N GLU A 125 8.92 14.27 -10.75
CA GLU A 125 9.92 13.43 -10.11
C GLU A 125 9.36 12.05 -9.75
N ALA A 126 10.24 11.07 -9.62
CA ALA A 126 9.84 9.71 -9.25
C ALA A 126 9.22 9.68 -7.85
N PRO A 127 8.00 9.16 -7.69
CA PRO A 127 7.37 9.04 -6.39
C PRO A 127 8.00 7.92 -5.56
N TRP A 128 7.71 7.92 -4.26
CA TRP A 128 8.02 6.79 -3.40
C TRP A 128 6.91 5.73 -3.49
N LEU A 129 7.30 4.47 -3.73
CA LEU A 129 6.38 3.34 -3.82
C LEU A 129 6.65 2.36 -2.68
N GLY A 130 5.63 2.08 -1.86
CA GLY A 130 5.70 1.16 -0.74
C GLY A 130 4.71 0.01 -0.86
N TYR A 131 5.13 -1.16 -0.35
CA TYR A 131 4.27 -2.30 -0.10
C TYR A 131 4.48 -2.77 1.33
N MET A 132 3.43 -2.77 2.14
CA MET A 132 3.49 -3.16 3.54
C MET A 132 2.61 -4.39 3.75
N MET A 133 3.18 -5.41 4.37
CA MET A 133 2.45 -6.61 4.77
C MET A 133 2.45 -6.73 6.29
N ILE A 134 1.25 -6.85 6.86
CA ILE A 134 1.02 -7.05 8.28
C ILE A 134 0.72 -8.52 8.49
N THR A 135 1.51 -9.18 9.34
CA THR A 135 1.36 -10.60 9.64
C THR A 135 1.13 -10.81 11.13
N GLU A 136 0.35 -11.82 11.49
CA GLU A 136 0.32 -12.38 12.84
C GLU A 136 1.49 -13.36 13.01
N MET A 137 2.11 -13.37 14.18
CA MET A 137 3.03 -14.43 14.62
C MET A 137 2.35 -15.31 15.67
#